data_2ce9d7ca8f962a57ccd25da619215204
#
_entry.id   2ce9d7ca8f962a57ccd25da619215204
#
_cell.length_a   1.000
_cell.length_b   1.000
_cell.length_c   1.000
_cell.angle_alpha   90.00
_cell.angle_beta   90.00
_cell.angle_gamma   90.00
#
_symmetry.space_group_name_H-M   'P 1'
#
loop_
_entity.id
_entity.type
_entity.pdbx_description
1 polymer ?
#
loop_
_entity_poly.entity_id
_entity_poly.type
_entity_poly.pdbx_seq_one_letter_code
_entity_poly.pdbx_strand_id
1 'polypeptide(L)'
;SEYFGPYTSAKYANTLISLIKSLYKLRTCNLSLNKSAVYSGKYKVCLEYHIGNCMGPCVGYVQEEEYMEYIAQIRNILKGNISSVIDFMTRKMKEYTISLQFEKAQEMKEAIEALKTHQTKSTIVSTSINDIDVFSYLEDEKYAYVNYLRIVHGAVNQVHTIELEKKLDELKESLLSFAIFEIRQLVNSRSREVLVPFYPDVLMEGMNYAIPQRGEKKQLLELSERNVKFFKMDRERQRGLRRQDSKLDLLNTIKNDLKLPRLPHRMECFDNSNIQGTNPVAS
;
A
#
# COMPACT_ATOMS: atom_id res chain seq x y z
N SER A 1 -3.40 -4.72 -16.59
CA SER A 1 -3.93 -4.08 -15.36
C SER A 1 -2.79 -3.37 -14.66
N GLU A 2 -3.07 -2.18 -14.11
CA GLU A 2 -2.12 -1.41 -13.31
C GLU A 2 -2.54 -1.50 -11.85
N TYR A 3 -1.57 -1.58 -10.94
CA TYR A 3 -1.79 -1.57 -9.50
C TYR A 3 -1.26 -0.27 -8.90
N PHE A 4 -2.02 0.28 -7.94
CA PHE A 4 -1.66 1.49 -7.21
C PHE A 4 -1.78 1.22 -5.71
N GLY A 5 -0.82 1.69 -4.95
CA GLY A 5 -0.71 1.42 -3.52
C GLY A 5 0.63 0.76 -3.19
N PRO A 6 0.82 0.22 -1.99
CA PRO A 6 -0.15 0.22 -0.90
C PRO A 6 -0.40 1.62 -0.30
N TYR A 7 -1.65 1.88 0.10
CA TYR A 7 -2.03 3.14 0.75
C TYR A 7 -1.98 3.00 2.29
N THR A 8 -1.96 4.14 2.99
CA THR A 8 -1.88 4.20 4.46
C THR A 8 -3.02 3.47 5.18
N SER A 9 -4.21 3.42 4.57
CA SER A 9 -5.37 2.69 5.10
C SER A 9 -6.41 2.45 4.00
N ALA A 10 -7.28 1.46 4.21
CA ALA A 10 -8.44 1.22 3.34
C ALA A 10 -9.39 2.42 3.29
N LYS A 11 -9.54 3.15 4.42
CA LYS A 11 -10.35 4.37 4.48
C LYS A 11 -9.78 5.45 3.56
N TYR A 12 -8.46 5.64 3.55
CA TYR A 12 -7.78 6.60 2.66
C TYR A 12 -7.99 6.21 1.19
N ALA A 13 -7.78 4.95 0.84
CA ALA A 13 -7.99 4.45 -0.53
C ALA A 13 -9.44 4.68 -1.00
N ASN A 14 -10.44 4.36 -0.17
CA ASN A 14 -11.85 4.59 -0.49
C ASN A 14 -12.20 6.07 -0.65
N THR A 15 -11.62 6.95 0.19
CA THR A 15 -11.80 8.40 0.05
C THR A 15 -11.21 8.89 -1.27
N LEU A 16 -10.04 8.40 -1.65
CA LEU A 16 -9.38 8.75 -2.91
C LEU A 16 -10.19 8.28 -4.13
N ILE A 17 -10.71 7.05 -4.10
CA ILE A 17 -11.59 6.52 -5.14
C ILE A 17 -12.89 7.34 -5.25
N SER A 18 -13.49 7.73 -4.12
CA SER A 18 -14.69 8.56 -4.11
C SER A 18 -14.41 9.95 -4.70
N LEU A 19 -13.27 10.55 -4.38
CA LEU A 19 -12.81 11.80 -4.96
C LEU A 19 -12.63 11.67 -6.48
N ILE A 20 -11.94 10.63 -6.96
CA ILE A 20 -11.75 10.38 -8.39
C ILE A 20 -13.10 10.24 -9.10
N LYS A 21 -14.05 9.50 -8.52
CA LYS A 21 -15.38 9.33 -9.11
C LYS A 21 -16.18 10.64 -9.18
N SER A 22 -16.02 11.53 -8.19
CA SER A 22 -16.67 12.85 -8.22
C SER A 22 -16.04 13.82 -9.22
N LEU A 23 -14.73 13.75 -9.42
CA LEU A 23 -13.98 14.63 -10.33
C LEU A 23 -14.07 14.19 -11.80
N TYR A 24 -14.06 12.88 -12.04
CA TYR A 24 -14.02 12.30 -13.38
C TYR A 24 -15.19 11.34 -13.57
N LYS A 25 -16.12 11.72 -14.43
CA LYS A 25 -17.34 10.95 -14.75
C LYS A 25 -16.99 9.71 -15.58
N LEU A 26 -16.27 8.75 -14.97
CA LEU A 26 -15.77 7.57 -15.64
C LEU A 26 -16.89 6.54 -15.91
N ARG A 27 -16.75 5.82 -17.02
CA ARG A 27 -17.63 4.70 -17.29
C ARG A 27 -17.44 3.57 -16.28
N THR A 28 -18.52 2.92 -15.90
CA THR A 28 -18.53 1.72 -15.04
C THR A 28 -18.88 0.44 -15.81
N CYS A 29 -19.31 0.58 -17.07
CA CYS A 29 -19.72 -0.55 -17.92
C CYS A 29 -18.52 -1.32 -18.53
N ASN A 30 -18.77 -2.60 -18.87
CA ASN A 30 -17.77 -3.49 -19.48
C ASN A 30 -17.90 -3.61 -21.02
N LEU A 31 -18.50 -2.57 -21.68
CA LEU A 31 -18.65 -2.60 -23.14
C LEU A 31 -17.28 -2.53 -23.83
N SER A 32 -17.13 -3.27 -24.92
CA SER A 32 -15.94 -3.19 -25.77
C SER A 32 -16.03 -1.97 -26.68
N LEU A 33 -15.29 -0.91 -26.34
CA LEU A 33 -15.31 0.37 -27.07
C LEU A 33 -14.20 0.39 -28.12
N ASN A 34 -14.39 -0.36 -29.21
CA ASN A 34 -13.55 -0.17 -30.39
C ASN A 34 -14.15 0.94 -31.29
N LYS A 35 -13.31 1.62 -32.06
CA LYS A 35 -13.75 2.74 -32.94
C LYS A 35 -14.91 2.33 -33.83
N SER A 36 -14.87 1.15 -34.43
CA SER A 36 -15.92 0.62 -35.28
C SER A 36 -17.27 0.51 -34.54
N ALA A 37 -17.29 -0.02 -33.32
CA ALA A 37 -18.52 -0.20 -32.54
C ALA A 37 -19.13 1.14 -32.07
N VAL A 38 -18.29 2.12 -31.76
CA VAL A 38 -18.73 3.46 -31.34
C VAL A 38 -19.32 4.22 -32.55
N TYR A 39 -18.62 4.26 -33.67
CA TYR A 39 -19.08 4.98 -34.88
C TYR A 39 -20.26 4.31 -35.60
N SER A 40 -20.43 2.99 -35.48
CA SER A 40 -21.58 2.29 -36.06
C SER A 40 -22.89 2.50 -35.32
N GLY A 41 -22.89 3.23 -34.19
CA GLY A 41 -24.08 3.45 -33.36
C GLY A 41 -24.57 2.18 -32.67
N LYS A 42 -23.70 1.20 -32.45
CA LYS A 42 -24.01 -0.08 -31.82
C LYS A 42 -24.55 0.09 -30.39
N TYR A 43 -24.12 1.12 -29.68
CA TYR A 43 -24.47 1.37 -28.29
C TYR A 43 -25.41 2.56 -28.14
N LYS A 44 -26.23 2.53 -27.07
CA LYS A 44 -27.06 3.66 -26.63
C LYS A 44 -26.57 4.13 -25.27
N VAL A 45 -26.84 5.38 -24.94
CA VAL A 45 -26.58 5.93 -23.61
C VAL A 45 -27.38 5.17 -22.53
N CYS A 46 -26.75 4.92 -21.42
CA CYS A 46 -27.33 4.20 -20.28
C CYS A 46 -27.74 5.17 -19.17
N LEU A 47 -28.34 4.64 -18.10
CA LEU A 47 -28.77 5.43 -16.94
C LEU A 47 -27.60 6.24 -16.36
N GLU A 48 -26.38 5.67 -16.25
CA GLU A 48 -25.22 6.37 -15.71
C GLU A 48 -24.86 7.65 -16.45
N TYR A 49 -25.10 7.70 -17.76
CA TYR A 49 -24.96 8.93 -18.54
C TYR A 49 -26.05 9.95 -18.17
N HIS A 50 -27.32 9.52 -18.10
CA HIS A 50 -28.44 10.42 -17.82
C HIS A 50 -28.38 11.04 -16.42
N ILE A 51 -27.85 10.32 -15.43
CA ILE A 51 -27.65 10.83 -14.06
C ILE A 51 -26.30 11.56 -13.89
N GLY A 52 -25.53 11.75 -14.98
CA GLY A 52 -24.30 12.53 -14.98
C GLY A 52 -23.05 11.85 -14.43
N ASN A 53 -23.09 10.52 -14.21
CA ASN A 53 -21.94 9.75 -13.70
C ASN A 53 -20.99 9.28 -14.80
N CYS A 54 -21.36 9.39 -16.08
CA CYS A 54 -20.59 8.93 -17.21
C CYS A 54 -20.63 9.95 -18.35
N MET A 55 -19.52 10.15 -19.06
CA MET A 55 -19.41 11.07 -20.20
C MET A 55 -19.94 10.49 -21.52
N GLY A 56 -20.41 9.24 -21.55
CA GLY A 56 -20.93 8.60 -22.76
C GLY A 56 -19.91 8.25 -23.84
N PRO A 57 -18.73 7.68 -23.48
CA PRO A 57 -17.72 7.32 -24.52
C PRO A 57 -18.21 6.24 -25.45
N CYS A 58 -19.23 5.45 -25.05
CA CYS A 58 -19.82 4.40 -25.88
C CYS A 58 -20.58 4.90 -27.11
N VAL A 59 -20.98 6.18 -27.11
CA VAL A 59 -21.68 6.84 -28.22
C VAL A 59 -20.87 8.00 -28.82
N GLY A 60 -19.58 8.11 -28.46
CA GLY A 60 -18.66 9.10 -29.03
C GLY A 60 -18.83 10.53 -28.51
N TYR A 61 -19.51 10.74 -27.37
CA TYR A 61 -19.70 12.09 -26.80
C TYR A 61 -18.43 12.67 -26.20
N VAL A 62 -17.42 11.85 -25.91
CA VAL A 62 -16.09 12.25 -25.54
C VAL A 62 -15.09 11.52 -26.45
N GLN A 63 -14.08 12.26 -26.95
CA GLN A 63 -13.05 11.70 -27.79
C GLN A 63 -12.08 10.84 -26.97
N GLU A 64 -11.46 9.85 -27.62
CA GLU A 64 -10.52 8.93 -26.96
C GLU A 64 -9.35 9.68 -26.32
N GLU A 65 -8.81 10.65 -27.02
CA GLU A 65 -7.68 11.46 -26.59
C GLU A 65 -8.00 12.23 -25.30
N GLU A 66 -9.17 12.89 -25.26
CA GLU A 66 -9.64 13.62 -24.07
C GLU A 66 -9.89 12.66 -22.89
N TYR A 67 -10.51 11.50 -23.15
CA TYR A 67 -10.73 10.51 -22.10
C TYR A 67 -9.42 9.97 -21.52
N MET A 68 -8.41 9.78 -22.37
CA MET A 68 -7.08 9.32 -21.94
C MET A 68 -6.31 10.39 -21.15
N GLU A 69 -6.55 11.70 -21.40
CA GLU A 69 -6.03 12.77 -20.53
C GLU A 69 -6.58 12.62 -19.09
N TYR A 70 -7.88 12.38 -18.93
CA TYR A 70 -8.47 12.13 -17.60
C TYR A 70 -7.86 10.90 -16.92
N ILE A 71 -7.65 9.81 -17.66
CA ILE A 71 -6.97 8.62 -17.12
C ILE A 71 -5.55 8.95 -16.65
N ALA A 72 -4.81 9.80 -17.39
CA ALA A 72 -3.49 10.24 -16.97
C ALA A 72 -3.53 11.07 -15.68
N GLN A 73 -4.52 11.96 -15.53
CA GLN A 73 -4.71 12.72 -14.28
C GLN A 73 -5.08 11.81 -13.10
N ILE A 74 -5.94 10.82 -13.31
CA ILE A 74 -6.30 9.83 -12.30
C ILE A 74 -5.07 9.04 -11.85
N ARG A 75 -4.21 8.62 -12.78
CA ARG A 75 -2.93 7.98 -12.43
C ARG A 75 -2.05 8.87 -11.55
N ASN A 76 -2.00 10.17 -11.86
CA ASN A 76 -1.25 11.13 -11.04
C ASN A 76 -1.85 11.26 -9.63
N ILE A 77 -3.17 11.34 -9.49
CA ILE A 77 -3.84 11.36 -8.18
C ILE A 77 -3.50 10.09 -7.40
N LEU A 78 -3.63 8.91 -8.02
CA LEU A 78 -3.33 7.63 -7.39
C LEU A 78 -1.86 7.48 -6.99
N LYS A 79 -0.94 8.14 -7.69
CA LYS A 79 0.49 8.22 -7.33
C LYS A 79 0.80 9.32 -6.30
N GLY A 80 -0.18 10.10 -5.87
CA GLY A 80 -0.01 11.20 -4.92
C GLY A 80 0.44 12.53 -5.53
N ASN A 81 0.58 12.63 -6.86
CA ASN A 81 1.00 13.84 -7.56
C ASN A 81 -0.17 14.83 -7.73
N ILE A 82 -0.85 15.17 -6.63
CA ILE A 82 -2.05 16.02 -6.65
C ILE A 82 -1.73 17.42 -7.15
N SER A 83 -0.55 17.96 -6.87
CA SER A 83 -0.13 19.29 -7.33
C SER A 83 -0.13 19.40 -8.85
N SER A 84 0.39 18.41 -9.56
CA SER A 84 0.40 18.39 -11.03
C SER A 84 -1.01 18.36 -11.62
N VAL A 85 -1.94 17.73 -10.92
CA VAL A 85 -3.35 17.67 -11.33
C VAL A 85 -4.03 19.03 -11.09
N ILE A 86 -3.75 19.69 -9.98
CA ILE A 86 -4.23 21.06 -9.70
C ILE A 86 -3.71 22.04 -10.78
N ASP A 87 -2.44 21.94 -11.16
CA ASP A 87 -1.86 22.79 -12.22
C ASP A 87 -2.53 22.53 -13.57
N PHE A 88 -2.80 21.28 -13.91
CA PHE A 88 -3.54 20.92 -15.12
C PHE A 88 -4.96 21.50 -15.11
N MET A 89 -5.71 21.27 -14.01
CA MET A 89 -7.08 21.79 -13.87
C MET A 89 -7.12 23.34 -13.89
N THR A 90 -6.11 23.98 -13.29
CA THR A 90 -5.99 25.45 -13.32
C THR A 90 -5.79 25.97 -14.73
N ARG A 91 -5.01 25.30 -15.56
CA ARG A 91 -4.85 25.65 -16.98
C ARG A 91 -6.16 25.47 -17.74
N LYS A 92 -6.83 24.33 -17.58
CA LYS A 92 -8.13 24.06 -18.22
C LYS A 92 -9.21 25.06 -17.78
N MET A 93 -9.25 25.42 -16.50
CA MET A 93 -10.16 26.46 -16.00
C MET A 93 -9.95 27.80 -16.73
N LYS A 94 -8.68 28.20 -16.91
CA LYS A 94 -8.36 29.44 -17.66
C LYS A 94 -8.77 29.34 -19.13
N GLU A 95 -8.51 28.22 -19.81
CA GLU A 95 -8.94 27.97 -21.19
C GLU A 95 -10.46 28.06 -21.34
N TYR A 96 -11.22 27.44 -20.43
CA TYR A 96 -12.69 27.55 -20.42
C TYR A 96 -13.18 28.98 -20.13
N THR A 97 -12.50 29.72 -19.28
CA THR A 97 -12.83 31.12 -19.01
C THR A 97 -12.63 31.97 -20.25
N ILE A 98 -11.52 31.79 -20.98
CA ILE A 98 -11.21 32.52 -22.24
C ILE A 98 -12.24 32.19 -23.32
N SER A 99 -12.68 30.93 -23.40
CA SER A 99 -13.69 30.47 -24.35
C SER A 99 -15.14 30.71 -23.90
N LEU A 100 -15.36 31.49 -22.82
CA LEU A 100 -16.67 31.84 -22.24
C LEU A 100 -17.50 30.64 -21.79
N GLN A 101 -16.88 29.49 -21.52
CA GLN A 101 -17.54 28.28 -21.01
C GLN A 101 -17.52 28.30 -19.47
N PHE A 102 -18.26 29.23 -18.87
CA PHE A 102 -18.21 29.50 -17.43
C PHE A 102 -18.65 28.32 -16.56
N GLU A 103 -19.61 27.51 -17.00
CA GLU A 103 -20.04 26.32 -16.26
C GLU A 103 -18.88 25.31 -16.10
N LYS A 104 -18.16 25.03 -17.19
CA LYS A 104 -16.98 24.15 -17.15
C LYS A 104 -15.84 24.75 -16.33
N ALA A 105 -15.65 26.07 -16.39
CA ALA A 105 -14.65 26.74 -15.56
C ALA A 105 -15.02 26.62 -14.05
N GLN A 106 -16.29 26.72 -13.70
CA GLN A 106 -16.76 26.53 -12.33
C GLN A 106 -16.57 25.09 -11.86
N GLU A 107 -16.90 24.08 -12.68
CA GLU A 107 -16.63 22.67 -12.36
C GLU A 107 -15.12 22.44 -12.06
N MET A 108 -14.22 23.03 -12.86
CA MET A 108 -12.78 22.92 -12.60
C MET A 108 -12.36 23.60 -11.29
N LYS A 109 -12.96 24.74 -10.94
CA LYS A 109 -12.69 25.43 -9.68
C LYS A 109 -13.11 24.57 -8.48
N GLU A 110 -14.29 24.00 -8.51
CA GLU A 110 -14.79 23.10 -7.45
C GLU A 110 -13.92 21.85 -7.32
N ALA A 111 -13.48 21.28 -8.44
CA ALA A 111 -12.54 20.17 -8.46
C ALA A 111 -11.19 20.52 -7.81
N ILE A 112 -10.63 21.71 -8.09
CA ILE A 112 -9.39 22.20 -7.48
C ILE A 112 -9.57 22.37 -5.96
N GLU A 113 -10.68 22.92 -5.50
CA GLU A 113 -10.97 23.09 -4.06
C GLU A 113 -11.11 21.75 -3.35
N ALA A 114 -11.77 20.76 -3.96
CA ALA A 114 -11.88 19.40 -3.44
C ALA A 114 -10.50 18.73 -3.31
N LEU A 115 -9.63 18.85 -4.33
CA LEU A 115 -8.27 18.31 -4.31
C LEU A 115 -7.42 18.97 -3.22
N LYS A 116 -7.47 20.29 -3.07
CA LYS A 116 -6.77 21.03 -2.01
C LYS A 116 -7.23 20.59 -0.62
N THR A 117 -8.54 20.45 -0.42
CA THR A 117 -9.12 19.98 0.84
C THR A 117 -8.68 18.55 1.16
N HIS A 118 -8.58 17.68 0.16
CA HIS A 118 -8.06 16.32 0.32
C HIS A 118 -6.56 16.34 0.68
N GLN A 119 -5.78 17.18 0.03
CA GLN A 119 -4.35 17.31 0.31
C GLN A 119 -4.09 17.80 1.75
N THR A 120 -4.88 18.75 2.27
CA THR A 120 -4.74 19.24 3.65
C THR A 120 -5.16 18.23 4.71
N LYS A 121 -6.09 17.31 4.39
CA LYS A 121 -6.51 16.20 5.29
C LYS A 121 -5.56 15.00 5.27
N SER A 122 -4.70 14.91 4.26
CA SER A 122 -3.60 13.94 4.23
C SER A 122 -2.61 14.28 5.35
N THR A 123 -1.98 13.28 5.97
CA THR A 123 -0.99 13.50 7.03
C THR A 123 0.20 14.28 6.44
N ILE A 124 0.14 15.62 6.52
CA ILE A 124 1.24 16.49 6.10
C ILE A 124 2.32 16.35 7.15
N VAL A 125 3.46 15.82 6.74
CA VAL A 125 4.62 15.63 7.63
C VAL A 125 5.62 16.77 7.44
N SER A 126 5.64 17.38 6.26
CA SER A 126 6.55 18.48 5.93
C SER A 126 6.10 19.21 4.66
N THR A 127 6.29 20.53 4.64
CA THR A 127 6.06 21.36 3.42
C THR A 127 7.30 21.46 2.54
N SER A 128 8.48 21.11 3.06
CA SER A 128 9.78 21.25 2.40
C SER A 128 10.24 19.96 1.67
N ILE A 129 9.62 18.81 1.98
CA ILE A 129 10.02 17.51 1.46
C ILE A 129 9.10 17.10 0.30
N ASN A 130 9.67 16.95 -0.89
CA ASN A 130 8.86 16.71 -2.09
C ASN A 130 8.69 15.23 -2.45
N ASP A 131 9.75 14.48 -2.65
CA ASP A 131 9.68 13.07 -3.08
C ASP A 131 10.83 12.27 -2.44
N ILE A 132 10.51 11.57 -1.37
CA ILE A 132 11.48 10.80 -0.58
C ILE A 132 10.93 9.42 -0.25
N ASP A 133 11.79 8.42 -0.37
CA ASP A 133 11.57 7.08 0.17
C ASP A 133 12.21 6.97 1.56
N VAL A 134 11.49 6.46 2.53
CA VAL A 134 11.98 6.27 3.90
C VAL A 134 11.87 4.80 4.25
N PHE A 135 12.99 4.22 4.68
CA PHE A 135 13.05 2.85 5.15
C PHE A 135 13.46 2.81 6.61
N SER A 136 12.81 1.99 7.41
CA SER A 136 13.25 1.63 8.75
C SER A 136 13.43 0.14 8.87
N TYR A 137 14.26 -0.28 9.82
CA TYR A 137 14.65 -1.66 10.03
C TYR A 137 14.51 -2.02 11.50
N LEU A 138 14.00 -3.20 11.77
CA LEU A 138 13.94 -3.82 13.10
C LEU A 138 14.12 -5.32 12.93
N GLU A 139 14.82 -5.97 13.84
CA GLU A 139 15.00 -7.42 13.78
C GLU A 139 14.78 -8.10 15.15
N ASP A 140 14.55 -9.38 15.11
CA ASP A 140 14.65 -10.31 16.24
C ASP A 140 15.56 -11.49 15.87
N GLU A 141 15.54 -12.56 16.66
CA GLU A 141 16.41 -13.73 16.37
C GLU A 141 16.11 -14.40 15.03
N LYS A 142 14.85 -14.41 14.59
CA LYS A 142 14.39 -15.18 13.41
C LYS A 142 14.01 -14.30 12.23
N TYR A 143 13.55 -13.07 12.47
CA TYR A 143 12.93 -12.23 11.45
C TYR A 143 13.53 -10.83 11.44
N ALA A 144 13.63 -10.27 10.26
CA ALA A 144 13.83 -8.85 10.03
C ALA A 144 12.55 -8.22 9.49
N TYR A 145 12.24 -7.02 9.93
CA TYR A 145 11.07 -6.25 9.56
C TYR A 145 11.52 -4.93 8.96
N VAL A 146 11.06 -4.63 7.76
CA VAL A 146 11.38 -3.38 7.08
C VAL A 146 10.10 -2.65 6.76
N ASN A 147 9.96 -1.40 7.24
CA ASN A 147 8.86 -0.52 6.88
C ASN A 147 9.33 0.50 5.86
N TYR A 148 8.50 0.76 4.90
CA TYR A 148 8.65 1.73 3.84
C TYR A 148 7.57 2.80 3.94
N LEU A 149 7.98 4.06 3.83
CA LEU A 149 7.08 5.20 3.64
C LEU A 149 7.48 5.94 2.37
N ARG A 150 6.52 6.22 1.52
CA ARG A 150 6.69 7.14 0.41
C ARG A 150 6.11 8.49 0.77
N ILE A 151 6.93 9.51 0.71
CA ILE A 151 6.53 10.89 0.92
C ILE A 151 6.48 11.59 -0.43
N VAL A 152 5.34 12.15 -0.77
CA VAL A 152 5.13 12.93 -1.99
C VAL A 152 4.49 14.25 -1.62
N HIS A 153 5.12 15.36 -2.01
CA HIS A 153 4.67 16.72 -1.65
C HIS A 153 4.37 16.89 -0.16
N GLY A 154 5.25 16.38 0.68
CA GLY A 154 5.15 16.50 2.15
C GLY A 154 4.11 15.61 2.82
N ALA A 155 3.40 14.76 2.09
CA ALA A 155 2.41 13.84 2.62
C ALA A 155 2.85 12.37 2.48
N VAL A 156 2.51 11.55 3.48
CA VAL A 156 2.69 10.08 3.38
C VAL A 156 1.70 9.53 2.38
N ASN A 157 2.20 9.10 1.23
CA ASN A 157 1.38 8.56 0.14
C ASN A 157 1.22 7.04 0.20
N GLN A 158 2.30 6.33 0.49
CA GLN A 158 2.32 4.87 0.56
C GLN A 158 3.01 4.40 1.83
N VAL A 159 2.52 3.30 2.38
CA VAL A 159 3.13 2.60 3.52
C VAL A 159 3.17 1.12 3.21
N HIS A 160 4.33 0.50 3.32
CA HIS A 160 4.47 -0.94 3.15
C HIS A 160 5.41 -1.49 4.21
N THR A 161 5.08 -2.67 4.75
CA THR A 161 5.96 -3.34 5.71
C THR A 161 6.11 -4.79 5.28
N ILE A 162 7.34 -5.24 5.19
CA ILE A 162 7.67 -6.64 4.89
C ILE A 162 8.34 -7.30 6.08
N GLU A 163 8.20 -8.60 6.12
CA GLU A 163 8.86 -9.49 7.06
C GLU A 163 9.74 -10.45 6.27
N LEU A 164 11.00 -10.54 6.65
CA LEU A 164 12.01 -11.41 6.04
C LEU A 164 12.45 -12.44 7.07
N GLU A 165 12.49 -13.71 6.71
CA GLU A 165 13.06 -14.75 7.55
C GLU A 165 14.59 -14.72 7.40
N LYS A 166 15.29 -14.56 8.53
CA LYS A 166 16.76 -14.50 8.56
C LYS A 166 17.35 -15.90 8.39
N LYS A 167 18.30 -16.03 7.50
CA LYS A 167 19.18 -17.22 7.45
C LYS A 167 20.37 -17.02 8.36
N LEU A 168 21.05 -18.12 8.66
CA LEU A 168 22.28 -18.08 9.47
C LEU A 168 23.30 -17.15 8.78
N ASP A 169 23.93 -16.25 9.55
CA ASP A 169 24.97 -15.32 9.11
C ASP A 169 24.57 -14.24 8.09
N GLU A 170 23.26 -13.96 7.89
CA GLU A 170 22.85 -12.81 7.06
C GLU A 170 23.03 -11.48 7.81
N LEU A 171 23.78 -10.58 7.18
CA LEU A 171 24.03 -9.24 7.71
C LEU A 171 22.77 -8.37 7.54
N LYS A 172 22.48 -7.51 8.53
CA LYS A 172 21.34 -6.57 8.47
C LYS A 172 21.43 -5.61 7.27
N GLU A 173 22.63 -5.26 6.85
CA GLU A 173 22.91 -4.41 5.69
C GLU A 173 22.42 -5.08 4.40
N SER A 174 22.66 -6.38 4.23
CA SER A 174 22.23 -7.17 3.07
C SER A 174 20.70 -7.35 3.07
N LEU A 175 20.10 -7.63 4.24
CA LEU A 175 18.64 -7.71 4.38
C LEU A 175 17.95 -6.39 4.05
N LEU A 176 18.55 -5.27 4.47
CA LEU A 176 18.02 -3.94 4.13
C LEU A 176 18.13 -3.66 2.62
N SER A 177 19.25 -4.01 1.98
CA SER A 177 19.44 -3.89 0.52
C SER A 177 18.38 -4.66 -0.25
N PHE A 178 18.18 -5.92 0.12
CA PHE A 178 17.13 -6.78 -0.47
C PHE A 178 15.74 -6.16 -0.31
N ALA A 179 15.40 -5.73 0.91
CA ALA A 179 14.13 -5.10 1.20
C ALA A 179 13.88 -3.83 0.38
N ILE A 180 14.90 -2.98 0.24
CA ILE A 180 14.82 -1.75 -0.57
C ILE A 180 14.54 -2.10 -2.03
N PHE A 181 15.25 -3.08 -2.58
CA PHE A 181 15.08 -3.51 -3.97
C PHE A 181 13.66 -4.05 -4.21
N GLU A 182 13.20 -5.02 -3.42
CA GLU A 182 11.88 -5.65 -3.51
C GLU A 182 10.75 -4.63 -3.39
N ILE A 183 10.78 -3.80 -2.34
CA ILE A 183 9.72 -2.83 -2.10
C ILE A 183 9.68 -1.79 -3.22
N ARG A 184 10.83 -1.27 -3.67
CA ARG A 184 10.86 -0.27 -4.74
C ARG A 184 10.37 -0.81 -6.07
N GLN A 185 10.63 -2.07 -6.39
CA GLN A 185 10.03 -2.73 -7.56
C GLN A 185 8.52 -2.84 -7.41
N LEU A 186 8.05 -3.30 -6.26
CA LEU A 186 6.62 -3.49 -5.98
C LEU A 186 5.83 -2.18 -6.12
N VAL A 187 6.34 -1.09 -5.53
CA VAL A 187 5.66 0.22 -5.53
C VAL A 187 6.02 1.09 -6.74
N ASN A 188 6.95 0.65 -7.59
CA ASN A 188 7.47 1.39 -8.74
C ASN A 188 7.91 2.81 -8.35
N SER A 189 8.71 2.93 -7.27
CA SER A 189 9.22 4.21 -6.81
C SER A 189 10.31 4.74 -7.73
N ARG A 190 10.24 6.06 -8.02
CA ARG A 190 11.24 6.81 -8.80
C ARG A 190 11.95 7.87 -7.96
N SER A 191 11.72 7.90 -6.66
CA SER A 191 12.39 8.83 -5.77
C SER A 191 13.90 8.63 -5.82
N ARG A 192 14.65 9.74 -5.89
CA ARG A 192 16.11 9.71 -5.86
C ARG A 192 16.68 9.79 -4.45
N GLU A 193 15.93 10.33 -3.52
CA GLU A 193 16.34 10.44 -2.13
C GLU A 193 15.77 9.29 -1.30
N VAL A 194 16.65 8.59 -0.58
CA VAL A 194 16.30 7.44 0.24
C VAL A 194 16.84 7.65 1.65
N LEU A 195 15.94 7.71 2.63
CA LEU A 195 16.30 7.78 4.04
C LEU A 195 16.37 6.37 4.63
N VAL A 196 17.46 6.08 5.31
CA VAL A 196 17.75 4.77 5.90
C VAL A 196 18.25 4.91 7.34
N PRO A 197 18.09 3.89 8.20
CA PRO A 197 18.61 3.90 9.56
C PRO A 197 20.12 3.65 9.61
N PHE A 198 20.65 2.91 8.63
CA PHE A 198 22.07 2.64 8.36
C PHE A 198 22.24 2.37 6.86
N TYR A 199 23.48 2.45 6.36
CA TYR A 199 23.71 2.21 4.93
C TYR A 199 23.55 0.73 4.60
N PRO A 200 22.80 0.40 3.52
CA PRO A 200 22.76 -0.94 2.96
C PRO A 200 24.12 -1.32 2.36
N ASP A 201 24.39 -2.61 2.21
CA ASP A 201 25.65 -3.10 1.60
C ASP A 201 25.72 -2.85 0.09
N VAL A 202 24.57 -2.82 -0.59
CA VAL A 202 24.46 -2.49 -2.02
C VAL A 202 23.72 -1.18 -2.18
N LEU A 203 24.37 -0.17 -2.76
CA LEU A 203 23.79 1.12 -3.10
C LEU A 203 23.36 1.09 -4.57
N MET A 204 22.09 1.42 -4.83
CA MET A 204 21.56 1.48 -6.19
C MET A 204 22.05 2.78 -6.87
N GLU A 205 22.46 2.68 -8.14
CA GLU A 205 22.91 3.84 -8.92
C GLU A 205 21.83 4.91 -9.07
N GLY A 206 22.22 6.18 -9.04
CA GLY A 206 21.33 7.32 -9.21
C GLY A 206 20.48 7.65 -7.98
N MET A 207 20.74 7.03 -6.84
CA MET A 207 20.04 7.28 -5.57
C MET A 207 20.97 7.92 -4.54
N ASN A 208 20.40 8.85 -3.77
CA ASN A 208 21.06 9.54 -2.68
C ASN A 208 20.59 8.96 -1.35
N TYR A 209 21.41 8.13 -0.72
CA TYR A 209 21.10 7.58 0.60
C TYR A 209 21.53 8.54 1.69
N ALA A 210 20.67 8.73 2.69
CA ALA A 210 20.95 9.59 3.83
C ALA A 210 20.46 8.97 5.13
N ILE A 211 21.25 9.14 6.20
CA ILE A 211 20.90 8.77 7.58
C ILE A 211 20.57 10.07 8.31
N PRO A 212 19.29 10.42 8.47
CA PRO A 212 18.92 11.70 9.08
C PRO A 212 19.16 11.69 10.59
N GLN A 213 19.86 12.72 11.09
CA GLN A 213 20.17 12.86 12.50
C GLN A 213 19.21 13.80 13.24
N ARG A 214 18.62 14.78 12.53
CA ARG A 214 17.75 15.83 13.11
C ARG A 214 16.78 16.39 12.07
N GLY A 215 15.79 17.13 12.54
CA GLY A 215 14.81 17.83 11.70
C GLY A 215 13.72 16.90 11.14
N GLU A 216 12.99 17.39 10.16
CA GLU A 216 11.81 16.73 9.57
C GLU A 216 12.12 15.34 9.01
N LYS A 217 13.26 15.16 8.34
CA LYS A 217 13.71 13.86 7.81
C LYS A 217 13.92 12.83 8.92
N LYS A 218 14.42 13.24 10.09
CA LYS A 218 14.54 12.34 11.25
C LYS A 218 13.17 11.94 11.77
N GLN A 219 12.22 12.88 11.86
CA GLN A 219 10.84 12.59 12.28
C GLN A 219 10.15 11.59 11.35
N LEU A 220 10.42 11.65 10.02
CA LEU A 220 9.94 10.66 9.05
C LEU A 220 10.51 9.27 9.31
N LEU A 221 11.80 9.18 9.60
CA LEU A 221 12.44 7.91 9.94
C LEU A 221 11.84 7.35 11.25
N GLU A 222 11.66 8.17 12.27
CA GLU A 222 11.02 7.78 13.53
C GLU A 222 9.54 7.34 13.34
N LEU A 223 8.81 7.97 12.41
CA LEU A 223 7.47 7.52 12.03
C LEU A 223 7.52 6.10 11.43
N SER A 224 8.45 5.86 10.52
CA SER A 224 8.67 4.55 9.92
C SER A 224 9.09 3.52 10.98
N GLU A 225 9.97 3.86 11.92
CA GLU A 225 10.38 3.02 13.04
C GLU A 225 9.20 2.65 13.96
N ARG A 226 8.28 3.58 14.22
CA ARG A 226 7.06 3.27 14.96
C ARG A 226 6.19 2.27 14.22
N ASN A 227 6.01 2.45 12.91
CA ASN A 227 5.21 1.54 12.09
C ASN A 227 5.78 0.11 12.10
N VAL A 228 7.10 -0.05 11.97
CA VAL A 228 7.72 -1.38 12.01
C VAL A 228 7.57 -2.05 13.37
N LYS A 229 7.65 -1.28 14.47
CA LYS A 229 7.41 -1.79 15.83
C LYS A 229 5.97 -2.31 15.99
N PHE A 230 4.98 -1.53 15.55
CA PHE A 230 3.58 -1.95 15.58
C PHE A 230 3.34 -3.21 14.75
N PHE A 231 3.90 -3.27 13.55
CA PHE A 231 3.79 -4.44 12.68
C PHE A 231 4.39 -5.70 13.35
N LYS A 232 5.58 -5.59 13.93
CA LYS A 232 6.21 -6.68 14.68
C LYS A 232 5.32 -7.17 15.81
N MET A 233 4.82 -6.27 16.66
CA MET A 233 3.93 -6.62 17.78
C MET A 233 2.66 -7.33 17.31
N ASP A 234 2.05 -6.86 16.21
CA ASP A 234 0.86 -7.50 15.65
C ASP A 234 1.17 -8.91 15.12
N ARG A 235 2.30 -9.09 14.44
CA ARG A 235 2.78 -10.41 13.99
C ARG A 235 3.06 -11.36 15.13
N GLU A 236 3.70 -10.92 16.18
CA GLU A 236 3.95 -11.72 17.40
C GLU A 236 2.64 -12.15 18.04
N ARG A 237 1.68 -11.25 18.18
CA ARG A 237 0.34 -11.55 18.69
C ARG A 237 -0.38 -12.58 17.84
N GLN A 238 -0.40 -12.42 16.51
CA GLN A 238 -1.02 -13.37 15.59
C GLN A 238 -0.37 -14.75 15.67
N ARG A 239 0.96 -14.82 15.78
CA ARG A 239 1.70 -16.08 15.97
C ARG A 239 1.37 -16.74 17.32
N GLY A 240 1.27 -15.94 18.38
CA GLY A 240 0.85 -16.42 19.70
C GLY A 240 -0.53 -17.05 19.67
N LEU A 241 -1.51 -16.40 19.04
CA LEU A 241 -2.87 -16.93 18.87
C LEU A 241 -2.87 -18.23 18.06
N ARG A 242 -2.20 -18.25 16.90
CA ARG A 242 -2.09 -19.47 16.07
C ARG A 242 -1.45 -20.65 16.79
N ARG A 243 -0.42 -20.40 17.63
CA ARG A 243 0.20 -21.44 18.44
C ARG A 243 -0.75 -21.98 19.50
N GLN A 244 -1.57 -21.12 20.10
CA GLN A 244 -2.56 -21.53 21.09
C GLN A 244 -3.68 -22.35 20.46
N ASP A 245 -4.21 -21.96 19.31
CA ASP A 245 -5.21 -22.70 18.55
C ASP A 245 -4.64 -24.06 18.11
N SER A 246 -3.45 -24.11 17.53
CA SER A 246 -2.78 -25.35 17.13
C SER A 246 -2.53 -26.31 18.31
N LYS A 247 -2.21 -25.75 19.48
CA LYS A 247 -2.05 -26.59 20.71
C LYS A 247 -3.37 -27.18 21.18
N LEU A 248 -4.45 -26.39 21.15
CA LEU A 248 -5.80 -26.88 21.49
C LEU A 248 -6.29 -27.95 20.51
N ASP A 249 -6.05 -27.74 19.20
CA ASP A 249 -6.38 -28.70 18.15
C ASP A 249 -5.61 -30.02 18.34
N LEU A 250 -4.33 -29.95 18.67
CA LEU A 250 -3.51 -31.13 18.98
C LEU A 250 -4.05 -31.89 20.22
N LEU A 251 -4.38 -31.17 21.29
CA LEU A 251 -4.95 -31.78 22.49
C LEU A 251 -6.32 -32.39 22.23
N ASN A 252 -7.15 -31.78 21.38
CA ASN A 252 -8.42 -32.34 20.95
C ASN A 252 -8.22 -33.64 20.12
N THR A 253 -7.25 -33.64 19.20
CA THR A 253 -6.88 -34.84 18.43
C THR A 253 -6.47 -35.97 19.36
N ILE A 254 -5.53 -35.70 20.28
CA ILE A 254 -5.11 -36.72 21.29
C ILE A 254 -6.29 -37.24 22.12
N LYS A 255 -7.17 -36.32 22.56
CA LYS A 255 -8.38 -36.71 23.29
C LYS A 255 -9.24 -37.68 22.50
N ASN A 256 -9.46 -37.39 21.20
CA ASN A 256 -10.32 -38.21 20.34
C ASN A 256 -9.66 -39.56 20.01
N ASP A 257 -8.38 -39.55 19.64
CA ASP A 257 -7.64 -40.77 19.29
C ASP A 257 -7.53 -41.74 20.45
N LEU A 258 -7.27 -41.23 21.66
CA LEU A 258 -7.16 -42.01 22.88
C LEU A 258 -8.51 -42.18 23.61
N LYS A 259 -9.63 -41.66 23.04
CA LYS A 259 -10.98 -41.71 23.64
C LYS A 259 -11.02 -41.23 25.11
N LEU A 260 -10.26 -40.15 25.40
CA LEU A 260 -10.19 -39.59 26.74
C LEU A 260 -11.49 -38.85 27.10
N PRO A 261 -11.98 -38.91 28.34
CA PRO A 261 -13.21 -38.22 28.75
C PRO A 261 -13.06 -36.69 28.80
N ARG A 262 -11.84 -36.18 28.94
CA ARG A 262 -11.51 -34.75 28.98
C ARG A 262 -10.16 -34.50 28.33
N LEU A 263 -9.83 -33.21 28.06
CA LEU A 263 -8.54 -32.83 27.50
C LEU A 263 -7.39 -33.22 28.43
N PRO A 264 -6.29 -33.80 27.91
CA PRO A 264 -5.11 -34.12 28.69
C PRO A 264 -4.35 -32.83 29.05
N HIS A 265 -4.32 -32.48 30.34
CA HIS A 265 -3.54 -31.33 30.83
C HIS A 265 -2.11 -31.71 31.22
N ARG A 266 -1.88 -33.00 31.50
CA ARG A 266 -0.59 -33.56 31.86
C ARG A 266 -0.42 -34.90 31.15
N MET A 267 0.72 -35.10 30.54
CA MET A 267 1.14 -36.35 29.92
C MET A 267 2.49 -36.75 30.51
N GLU A 268 2.60 -37.98 30.94
CA GLU A 268 3.83 -38.55 31.48
C GLU A 268 4.21 -39.74 30.62
N CYS A 269 5.47 -39.84 30.28
CA CYS A 269 6.04 -40.94 29.52
C CYS A 269 7.04 -41.65 30.43
N PHE A 270 6.86 -42.95 30.58
CA PHE A 270 7.79 -43.81 31.35
C PHE A 270 8.47 -44.73 30.36
N ASP A 271 9.78 -44.71 30.35
CA ASP A 271 10.58 -45.69 29.62
C ASP A 271 10.99 -46.80 30.55
N ASN A 272 10.69 -48.05 30.15
CA ASN A 272 11.06 -49.23 30.90
C ASN A 272 12.34 -49.81 30.30
N SER A 273 13.42 -49.70 31.04
CA SER A 273 14.69 -50.34 30.66
C SER A 273 14.95 -51.56 31.53
N ASN A 274 15.50 -52.59 30.95
CA ASN A 274 15.97 -53.78 31.68
C ASN A 274 17.34 -54.22 31.16
N ILE A 275 18.14 -54.86 31.98
CA ILE A 275 19.41 -55.48 31.62
C ILE A 275 19.12 -56.96 31.34
N GLN A 276 19.11 -57.37 30.08
CA GLN A 276 18.91 -58.76 29.64
C GLN A 276 17.68 -59.46 30.26
N GLY A 277 16.58 -58.72 30.38
CA GLY A 277 15.33 -59.26 30.92
C GLY A 277 15.24 -59.34 32.45
N THR A 278 16.21 -58.80 33.17
CA THR A 278 16.24 -58.76 34.63
C THR A 278 16.28 -57.33 35.17
N ASN A 279 15.73 -57.11 36.37
CA ASN A 279 15.69 -55.83 37.10
C ASN A 279 15.10 -54.68 36.25
N PRO A 280 13.82 -54.75 35.86
CA PRO A 280 13.18 -53.66 35.12
C PRO A 280 13.11 -52.41 36.00
N VAL A 281 13.50 -51.26 35.40
CA VAL A 281 13.36 -49.94 36.00
C VAL A 281 12.64 -49.01 35.04
N ALA A 282 11.79 -48.16 35.61
CA ALA A 282 11.09 -47.11 34.85
C ALA A 282 11.55 -45.74 35.34
N SER A 283 11.80 -44.81 34.41
CA SER A 283 12.18 -43.42 34.71
C SER A 283 11.30 -42.45 33.95
#